data_78f0d39b99cbbc3c14f25d6caa6da141
#
_entry.id   78f0d39b99cbbc3c14f25d6caa6da141
#
_cell.length_a   1.000
_cell.length_b   1.000
_cell.length_c   1.000
_cell.angle_alpha   90.00
_cell.angle_beta   90.00
_cell.angle_gamma   90.00
#
_symmetry.space_group_name_H-M   'P 1'
#
loop_
_entity.id
_entity.type
_entity.pdbx_description
1 polymer ?
#
loop_
_entity_poly.entity_id
_entity_poly.type
_entity_poly.pdbx_seq_one_letter_code
_entity_poly.pdbx_strand_id
1 'polypeptide(L)'
;MLRNLFRQRPKERQGDALYALAVEQARQPAFYTVLGVADRIDARFELYTLHVLILFLRLKGDGERGEVAAQKLFDTYISSLDNTLRELGVGDVSVGKKMRKLGESLYGRMNAYEGPLRAEDVDALAVSLAKNIFESADPETGRALARYAVASRQNLATQSFETVSKAPVWAEITA
;
A
#
# COMPACT_ATOMS: atom_id res chain seq x y z
N MET A 1 -11.87 -38.06 -4.45
CA MET A 1 -12.68 -36.83 -4.65
C MET A 1 -12.35 -35.63 -3.74
N LEU A 2 -11.14 -35.57 -3.15
CA LEU A 2 -10.76 -34.47 -2.19
C LEU A 2 -9.73 -33.47 -2.72
N ARG A 3 -9.32 -33.55 -4.02
CA ARG A 3 -8.27 -32.67 -4.59
C ARG A 3 -8.74 -31.25 -4.97
N ASN A 4 -10.04 -30.95 -4.92
CA ASN A 4 -10.58 -29.64 -5.35
C ASN A 4 -10.91 -28.68 -4.18
N LEU A 5 -10.76 -29.10 -2.93
CA LEU A 5 -11.09 -28.27 -1.75
C LEU A 5 -10.03 -27.20 -1.43
N PHE A 6 -8.81 -27.32 -1.98
CA PHE A 6 -7.70 -26.37 -1.74
C PHE A 6 -7.32 -25.55 -2.98
N ARG A 7 -8.13 -25.55 -4.03
CA ARG A 7 -7.90 -24.73 -5.21
C ARG A 7 -8.53 -23.37 -4.97
N GLN A 8 -7.75 -22.42 -4.40
CA GLN A 8 -8.15 -21.01 -4.36
C GLN A 8 -8.71 -20.59 -5.72
N ARG A 9 -9.84 -19.87 -5.72
CA ARG A 9 -10.46 -19.41 -6.96
C ARG A 9 -9.48 -18.48 -7.69
N PRO A 10 -9.42 -18.49 -9.05
CA PRO A 10 -8.53 -17.63 -9.82
C PRO A 10 -8.65 -16.13 -9.47
N LYS A 11 -9.82 -15.71 -8.99
CA LYS A 11 -10.11 -14.35 -8.55
C LYS A 11 -9.41 -13.97 -7.24
N GLU A 12 -9.28 -14.89 -6.28
CA GLU A 12 -8.55 -14.69 -5.01
C GLU A 12 -7.05 -14.55 -5.28
N ARG A 13 -6.51 -15.38 -6.19
CA ARG A 13 -5.08 -15.33 -6.57
C ARG A 13 -4.63 -13.99 -7.15
N GLN A 14 -5.50 -13.23 -7.83
CA GLN A 14 -5.12 -11.94 -8.42
C GLN A 14 -4.91 -10.88 -7.33
N GLY A 15 -5.78 -10.83 -6.31
CA GLY A 15 -5.61 -9.92 -5.18
C GLY A 15 -4.33 -10.22 -4.41
N ASP A 16 -4.07 -11.50 -4.11
CA ASP A 16 -2.87 -11.96 -3.42
C ASP A 16 -1.59 -11.60 -4.19
N ALA A 17 -1.59 -11.80 -5.52
CA ALA A 17 -0.45 -11.45 -6.36
C ALA A 17 -0.19 -9.94 -6.37
N LEU A 18 -1.21 -9.11 -6.54
CA LEU A 18 -1.09 -7.65 -6.52
C LEU A 18 -0.62 -7.13 -5.15
N TYR A 19 -1.16 -7.70 -4.09
CA TYR A 19 -0.75 -7.35 -2.73
C TYR A 19 0.71 -7.74 -2.46
N ALA A 20 1.14 -8.92 -2.90
CA ALA A 20 2.53 -9.35 -2.80
C ALA A 20 3.50 -8.38 -3.49
N LEU A 21 3.16 -7.87 -4.68
CA LEU A 21 3.96 -6.88 -5.40
C LEU A 21 4.10 -5.56 -4.62
N ALA A 22 3.01 -5.08 -4.01
CA ALA A 22 3.05 -3.88 -3.19
C ALA A 22 3.90 -4.07 -1.92
N VAL A 23 3.76 -5.24 -1.26
CA VAL A 23 4.52 -5.58 -0.05
C VAL A 23 6.00 -5.79 -0.36
N GLU A 24 6.34 -6.44 -1.47
CA GLU A 24 7.72 -6.64 -1.91
C GLU A 24 8.43 -5.30 -2.12
N GLN A 25 7.77 -4.36 -2.81
CA GLN A 25 8.32 -3.01 -2.99
C GLN A 25 8.45 -2.28 -1.65
N ALA A 26 7.45 -2.30 -0.81
CA ALA A 26 7.47 -1.63 0.50
C ALA A 26 8.55 -2.18 1.45
N ARG A 27 9.06 -3.38 1.20
CA ARG A 27 10.12 -4.02 1.98
C ARG A 27 11.54 -3.75 1.46
N GLN A 28 11.68 -2.97 0.39
CA GLN A 28 13.02 -2.67 -0.14
C GLN A 28 13.90 -2.02 0.95
N PRO A 29 15.11 -2.53 1.18
CA PRO A 29 15.99 -2.03 2.24
C PRO A 29 16.26 -0.53 2.16
N ALA A 30 16.25 0.04 0.96
CA ALA A 30 16.53 1.45 0.74
C ALA A 30 15.53 2.40 1.43
N PHE A 31 14.30 2.00 1.69
CA PHE A 31 13.37 2.81 2.49
C PHE A 31 13.90 3.03 3.92
N TYR A 32 14.57 2.05 4.47
CA TYR A 32 15.10 2.08 5.84
C TYR A 32 16.50 2.68 5.89
N THR A 33 17.39 2.29 4.96
CA THR A 33 18.80 2.65 4.96
C THR A 33 19.10 3.99 4.29
N VAL A 34 18.31 4.40 3.31
CA VAL A 34 18.49 5.65 2.55
C VAL A 34 17.51 6.71 2.98
N LEU A 35 16.20 6.37 3.09
CA LEU A 35 15.17 7.34 3.46
C LEU A 35 14.94 7.45 4.97
N GLY A 36 15.58 6.61 5.79
CA GLY A 36 15.51 6.68 7.24
C GLY A 36 14.16 6.29 7.85
N VAL A 37 13.32 5.55 7.12
CA VAL A 37 12.10 4.99 7.71
C VAL A 37 12.47 4.04 8.85
N ALA A 38 11.86 4.21 10.01
CA ALA A 38 12.13 3.35 11.15
C ALA A 38 11.67 1.90 10.87
N ASP A 39 12.52 0.91 11.17
CA ASP A 39 12.17 -0.50 11.00
C ASP A 39 11.29 -0.99 12.16
N ARG A 40 10.05 -0.51 12.19
CA ARG A 40 9.02 -0.83 13.20
C ARG A 40 7.74 -1.27 12.50
N ILE A 41 6.92 -2.03 13.20
CA ILE A 41 5.64 -2.56 12.67
C ILE A 41 4.75 -1.44 12.14
N ASP A 42 4.63 -0.33 12.87
CA ASP A 42 3.77 0.80 12.49
C ASP A 42 4.27 1.47 11.20
N ALA A 43 5.58 1.72 11.07
CA ALA A 43 6.16 2.31 9.87
C ALA A 43 6.08 1.37 8.66
N ARG A 44 6.24 0.05 8.86
CA ARG A 44 5.99 -0.95 7.81
C ARG A 44 4.54 -0.95 7.34
N PHE A 45 3.58 -0.84 8.28
CA PHE A 45 2.15 -0.71 7.94
C PHE A 45 1.90 0.51 7.07
N GLU A 46 2.48 1.65 7.41
CA GLU A 46 2.33 2.89 6.65
C GLU A 46 2.95 2.77 5.24
N LEU A 47 4.13 2.13 5.10
CA LEU A 47 4.73 1.86 3.79
C LEU A 47 3.85 0.91 2.95
N TYR A 48 3.27 -0.12 3.54
CA TYR A 48 2.34 -1.02 2.83
C TYR A 48 1.10 -0.26 2.37
N THR A 49 0.52 0.58 3.24
CA THR A 49 -0.62 1.44 2.91
C THR A 49 -0.31 2.33 1.71
N LEU A 50 0.84 3.00 1.71
CA LEU A 50 1.27 3.88 0.63
C LEU A 50 1.38 3.13 -0.71
N HIS A 51 2.06 1.97 -0.73
CA HIS A 51 2.28 1.21 -1.97
C HIS A 51 0.99 0.56 -2.48
N VAL A 52 0.14 0.05 -1.58
CA VAL A 52 -1.19 -0.45 -1.93
C VAL A 52 -2.03 0.67 -2.55
N LEU A 53 -2.00 1.88 -1.98
CA LEU A 53 -2.75 3.01 -2.52
C LEU A 53 -2.23 3.45 -3.91
N ILE A 54 -0.91 3.55 -4.09
CA ILE A 54 -0.33 3.89 -5.40
C ILE A 54 -0.77 2.89 -6.47
N LEU A 55 -0.67 1.59 -6.17
CA LEU A 55 -1.07 0.53 -7.10
C LEU A 55 -2.59 0.53 -7.34
N PHE A 56 -3.39 0.73 -6.30
CA PHE A 56 -4.85 0.86 -6.38
C PHE A 56 -5.27 2.01 -7.30
N LEU A 57 -4.66 3.19 -7.13
CA LEU A 57 -4.95 4.37 -7.95
C LEU A 57 -4.57 4.14 -9.42
N ARG A 58 -3.45 3.44 -9.67
CA ARG A 58 -3.02 3.08 -11.02
C ARG A 58 -4.02 2.13 -11.68
N LEU A 59 -4.43 1.07 -10.99
CA LEU A 59 -5.35 0.06 -11.52
C LEU A 59 -6.71 0.67 -11.87
N LYS A 60 -7.25 1.57 -11.06
CA LYS A 60 -8.54 2.24 -11.34
C LYS A 60 -8.57 3.01 -12.66
N GLY A 61 -7.43 3.31 -13.26
CA GLY A 61 -7.33 3.95 -14.57
C GLY A 61 -7.59 3.01 -15.77
N ASP A 62 -7.71 1.69 -15.55
CA ASP A 62 -7.85 0.70 -16.63
C ASP A 62 -9.31 0.24 -16.86
N GLY A 63 -10.30 1.08 -16.57
CA GLY A 63 -11.71 0.77 -16.73
C GLY A 63 -12.18 -0.39 -15.85
N GLU A 64 -13.22 -1.12 -16.27
CA GLU A 64 -13.86 -2.18 -15.47
C GLU A 64 -12.88 -3.25 -14.98
N ARG A 65 -11.96 -3.73 -15.83
CA ARG A 65 -10.95 -4.73 -15.43
C ARG A 65 -10.03 -4.20 -14.32
N GLY A 66 -9.67 -2.92 -14.39
CA GLY A 66 -8.84 -2.24 -13.42
C GLY A 66 -9.55 -2.02 -12.10
N GLU A 67 -10.83 -1.64 -12.14
CA GLU A 67 -11.66 -1.50 -10.94
C GLU A 67 -11.81 -2.83 -10.19
N VAL A 68 -12.06 -3.92 -10.93
CA VAL A 68 -12.10 -5.27 -10.34
C VAL A 68 -10.77 -5.67 -9.71
N ALA A 69 -9.66 -5.38 -10.37
CA ALA A 69 -8.32 -5.68 -9.84
C ALA A 69 -8.00 -4.83 -8.59
N ALA A 70 -8.32 -3.54 -8.61
CA ALA A 70 -8.13 -2.63 -7.49
C ALA A 70 -8.97 -3.06 -6.27
N GLN A 71 -10.22 -3.46 -6.47
CA GLN A 71 -11.07 -3.97 -5.39
C GLN A 71 -10.47 -5.22 -4.75
N LYS A 72 -9.98 -6.18 -5.56
CA LYS A 72 -9.34 -7.41 -5.05
C LYS A 72 -8.06 -7.13 -4.26
N LEU A 73 -7.24 -6.21 -4.76
CA LEU A 73 -6.04 -5.75 -4.04
C LEU A 73 -6.43 -5.22 -2.66
N PHE A 74 -7.44 -4.36 -2.60
CA PHE A 74 -7.90 -3.76 -1.36
C PHE A 74 -8.49 -4.80 -0.40
N ASP A 75 -9.33 -5.71 -0.89
CA ASP A 75 -9.93 -6.79 -0.09
C ASP A 75 -8.86 -7.71 0.50
N THR A 76 -7.83 -8.05 -0.29
CA THR A 76 -6.69 -8.84 0.18
C THR A 76 -5.90 -8.08 1.24
N TYR A 77 -5.67 -6.78 1.06
CA TYR A 77 -4.98 -5.95 2.05
C TYR A 77 -5.73 -5.94 3.39
N ILE A 78 -7.04 -5.69 3.39
CA ILE A 78 -7.87 -5.70 4.61
C ILE A 78 -7.83 -7.09 5.28
N SER A 79 -7.94 -8.16 4.49
CA SER A 79 -7.87 -9.53 5.03
C SER A 79 -6.50 -9.84 5.64
N SER A 80 -5.42 -9.34 5.05
CA SER A 80 -4.05 -9.46 5.58
C SER A 80 -3.90 -8.74 6.93
N LEU A 81 -4.53 -7.59 7.12
CA LEU A 81 -4.52 -6.87 8.40
C LEU A 81 -5.28 -7.64 9.49
N ASP A 82 -6.45 -8.23 9.17
CA ASP A 82 -7.20 -9.08 10.11
C ASP A 82 -6.38 -10.29 10.55
N ASN A 83 -5.74 -10.98 9.59
CA ASN A 83 -4.88 -12.12 9.87
C ASN A 83 -3.70 -11.73 10.77
N THR A 84 -3.03 -10.62 10.46
CA THR A 84 -1.91 -10.11 11.28
C THR A 84 -2.33 -9.83 12.71
N LEU A 85 -3.49 -9.22 12.94
CA LEU A 85 -4.00 -8.99 14.30
C LEU A 85 -4.25 -10.31 15.05
N ARG A 86 -4.77 -11.33 14.37
CA ARG A 86 -5.00 -12.66 14.94
C ARG A 86 -3.69 -13.35 15.30
N GLU A 87 -2.71 -13.31 14.43
CA GLU A 87 -1.36 -13.84 14.67
C GLU A 87 -0.66 -13.15 15.84
N LEU A 88 -0.91 -11.86 16.07
CA LEU A 88 -0.43 -11.10 17.23
C LEU A 88 -1.19 -11.44 18.53
N GLY A 89 -2.06 -12.44 18.51
CA GLY A 89 -2.77 -12.91 19.72
C GLY A 89 -3.95 -12.05 20.13
N VAL A 90 -4.48 -11.22 19.23
CA VAL A 90 -5.71 -10.47 19.50
C VAL A 90 -6.90 -11.43 19.47
N GLY A 91 -7.54 -11.62 20.62
CA GLY A 91 -8.70 -12.51 20.73
C GLY A 91 -9.88 -12.07 19.87
N ASP A 92 -10.71 -13.02 19.42
CA ASP A 92 -11.82 -12.82 18.48
C ASP A 92 -12.78 -11.68 18.88
N VAL A 93 -13.08 -11.52 20.16
CA VAL A 93 -13.94 -10.45 20.67
C VAL A 93 -13.32 -9.06 20.47
N SER A 94 -12.00 -8.96 20.52
CA SER A 94 -11.26 -7.70 20.38
C SER A 94 -10.85 -7.39 18.96
N VAL A 95 -10.75 -8.39 18.07
CA VAL A 95 -10.35 -8.22 16.66
C VAL A 95 -11.30 -7.26 15.95
N GLY A 96 -12.61 -7.44 16.07
CA GLY A 96 -13.59 -6.57 15.41
C GLY A 96 -13.45 -5.09 15.79
N LYS A 97 -13.20 -4.79 17.09
CA LYS A 97 -12.99 -3.41 17.56
C LYS A 97 -11.66 -2.83 17.04
N LYS A 98 -10.60 -3.63 17.03
CA LYS A 98 -9.29 -3.22 16.53
C LYS A 98 -9.32 -3.04 15.02
N MET A 99 -9.98 -3.94 14.27
CA MET A 99 -10.16 -3.81 12.83
C MET A 99 -10.94 -2.56 12.44
N ARG A 100 -12.00 -2.20 13.20
CA ARG A 100 -12.72 -0.94 12.95
C ARG A 100 -11.80 0.27 13.14
N LYS A 101 -11.05 0.34 14.26
CA LYS A 101 -10.11 1.42 14.50
C LYS A 101 -9.00 1.49 13.43
N LEU A 102 -8.51 0.34 13.00
CA LEU A 102 -7.52 0.24 11.94
C LEU A 102 -8.11 0.69 10.60
N GLY A 103 -9.35 0.33 10.29
CA GLY A 103 -10.08 0.79 9.11
C GLY A 103 -10.29 2.30 9.08
N GLU A 104 -10.67 2.90 10.21
CA GLU A 104 -10.79 4.37 10.34
C GLU A 104 -9.43 5.05 10.11
N SER A 105 -8.37 4.48 10.66
CA SER A 105 -7.00 4.95 10.47
C SER A 105 -6.57 4.84 9.01
N LEU A 106 -6.78 3.69 8.37
CA LEU A 106 -6.48 3.44 6.96
C LEU A 106 -7.24 4.41 6.04
N TYR A 107 -8.54 4.61 6.28
CA TYR A 107 -9.35 5.57 5.53
C TYR A 107 -8.78 6.99 5.64
N GLY A 108 -8.39 7.40 6.85
CA GLY A 108 -7.75 8.70 7.07
C GLY A 108 -6.44 8.86 6.29
N ARG A 109 -5.58 7.80 6.24
CA ARG A 109 -4.34 7.82 5.44
C ARG A 109 -4.62 7.88 3.95
N MET A 110 -5.53 7.06 3.46
CA MET A 110 -5.89 7.05 2.04
C MET A 110 -6.39 8.43 1.60
N ASN A 111 -7.26 9.07 2.40
CA ASN A 111 -7.72 10.43 2.10
C ASN A 111 -6.58 11.47 2.14
N ALA A 112 -5.65 11.34 3.10
CA ALA A 112 -4.53 12.27 3.22
C ALA A 112 -3.50 12.14 2.06
N TYR A 113 -3.36 10.94 1.48
CA TYR A 113 -2.39 10.68 0.42
C TYR A 113 -2.99 10.77 -0.99
N GLU A 114 -4.27 10.39 -1.18
CA GLU A 114 -4.88 10.29 -2.51
C GLU A 114 -4.90 11.64 -3.24
N GLY A 115 -5.34 12.69 -2.58
CA GLY A 115 -5.40 14.04 -3.18
C GLY A 115 -4.03 14.52 -3.66
N PRO A 116 -3.01 14.58 -2.79
CA PRO A 116 -1.66 14.95 -3.18
C PRO A 116 -1.05 14.05 -4.25
N LEU A 117 -1.24 12.72 -4.18
CA LEU A 117 -0.77 11.79 -5.21
C LEU A 117 -1.42 12.07 -6.57
N ARG A 118 -2.72 12.35 -6.62
CA ARG A 118 -3.43 12.68 -7.86
C ARG A 118 -3.00 14.01 -8.45
N ALA A 119 -2.74 14.99 -7.58
CA ALA A 119 -2.27 16.32 -7.97
C ALA A 119 -0.76 16.39 -8.23
N GLU A 120 -0.02 15.31 -7.95
CA GLU A 120 1.45 15.26 -8.00
C GLU A 120 2.09 16.32 -7.08
N ASP A 121 1.40 16.65 -5.99
CA ASP A 121 1.82 17.66 -5.02
C ASP A 121 2.75 17.00 -3.97
N VAL A 122 4.06 17.10 -4.25
CA VAL A 122 5.11 16.57 -3.37
C VAL A 122 5.08 17.25 -2.01
N ASP A 123 4.80 18.54 -1.94
CA ASP A 123 4.85 19.29 -0.67
C ASP A 123 3.69 18.89 0.26
N ALA A 124 2.47 18.82 -0.26
CA ALA A 124 1.32 18.37 0.51
C ALA A 124 1.47 16.89 0.93
N LEU A 125 2.03 16.04 0.06
CA LEU A 125 2.29 14.64 0.39
C LEU A 125 3.38 14.52 1.46
N ALA A 126 4.44 15.32 1.38
CA ALA A 126 5.53 15.32 2.35
C ALA A 126 5.05 15.64 3.78
N VAL A 127 4.15 16.61 3.94
CA VAL A 127 3.51 16.91 5.25
C VAL A 127 2.82 15.67 5.83
N SER A 128 2.03 14.97 5.01
CA SER A 128 1.27 13.80 5.45
C SER A 128 2.18 12.62 5.77
N LEU A 129 3.23 12.38 4.96
CA LEU A 129 4.19 11.30 5.17
C LEU A 129 5.11 11.57 6.36
N ALA A 130 5.58 12.81 6.54
CA ALA A 130 6.35 13.21 7.71
C ALA A 130 5.60 12.86 9.01
N LYS A 131 4.33 13.26 9.09
CA LYS A 131 3.49 12.99 10.25
C LYS A 131 3.24 11.50 10.48
N ASN A 132 2.89 10.74 9.44
CA ASN A 132 2.37 9.39 9.61
C ASN A 132 3.47 8.31 9.61
N ILE A 133 4.57 8.51 8.86
CA ILE A 133 5.66 7.52 8.74
C ILE A 133 6.84 7.88 9.63
N PHE A 134 7.20 9.16 9.67
CA PHE A 134 8.38 9.63 10.41
C PHE A 134 8.03 10.19 11.79
N GLU A 135 6.74 10.30 12.15
CA GLU A 135 6.28 10.89 13.41
C GLU A 135 6.86 12.31 13.64
N SER A 136 7.07 13.05 12.54
CA SER A 136 7.71 14.36 12.52
C SER A 136 6.72 15.47 12.16
N ALA A 137 6.89 16.62 12.77
CA ALA A 137 6.19 17.85 12.39
C ALA A 137 6.90 18.59 11.24
N ASP A 138 8.16 18.24 10.95
CA ASP A 138 8.94 18.82 9.87
C ASP A 138 8.67 18.10 8.54
N PRO A 139 8.04 18.76 7.54
CA PRO A 139 7.75 18.18 6.25
C PRO A 139 8.99 17.69 5.49
N GLU A 140 10.17 18.27 5.75
CA GLU A 140 11.42 17.87 5.06
C GLU A 140 11.75 16.40 5.31
N THR A 141 11.39 15.85 6.47
CA THR A 141 11.60 14.43 6.79
C THR A 141 10.80 13.48 5.87
N GLY A 142 9.67 13.94 5.33
CA GLY A 142 8.83 13.16 4.42
C GLY A 142 9.11 13.43 2.93
N ARG A 143 9.92 14.43 2.59
CA ARG A 143 10.07 14.94 1.22
C ARG A 143 10.65 13.92 0.24
N ALA A 144 11.69 13.20 0.62
CA ALA A 144 12.30 12.19 -0.25
C ALA A 144 11.32 11.05 -0.57
N LEU A 145 10.59 10.57 0.44
CA LEU A 145 9.54 9.57 0.25
C LEU A 145 8.36 10.08 -0.59
N ALA A 146 8.00 11.37 -0.45
CA ALA A 146 6.96 11.99 -1.27
C ALA A 146 7.38 12.07 -2.74
N ARG A 147 8.62 12.48 -3.03
CA ARG A 147 9.18 12.45 -4.41
C ARG A 147 9.13 11.06 -4.99
N TYR A 148 9.59 10.05 -4.24
CA TYR A 148 9.50 8.65 -4.65
C TYR A 148 8.07 8.22 -4.97
N ALA A 149 7.11 8.54 -4.11
CA ALA A 149 5.72 8.12 -4.27
C ALA A 149 5.06 8.74 -5.51
N VAL A 150 5.29 10.04 -5.74
CA VAL A 150 4.80 10.74 -6.94
C VAL A 150 5.46 10.18 -8.20
N ALA A 151 6.79 10.01 -8.20
CA ALA A 151 7.52 9.43 -9.33
C ALA A 151 7.09 7.98 -9.61
N SER A 152 6.85 7.17 -8.57
CA SER A 152 6.32 5.81 -8.73
C SER A 152 4.94 5.82 -9.36
N ARG A 153 4.05 6.70 -8.95
CA ARG A 153 2.74 6.85 -9.57
C ARG A 153 2.84 7.23 -11.05
N GLN A 154 3.73 8.16 -11.40
CA GLN A 154 4.00 8.57 -12.79
C GLN A 154 4.55 7.40 -13.61
N ASN A 155 5.56 6.68 -13.10
CA ASN A 155 6.14 5.53 -13.77
C ASN A 155 5.09 4.44 -14.03
N LEU A 156 4.27 4.12 -13.03
CA LEU A 156 3.23 3.11 -13.18
C LEU A 156 2.13 3.53 -14.18
N ALA A 157 1.84 4.85 -14.29
CA ALA A 157 0.86 5.36 -15.23
C ALA A 157 1.23 5.12 -16.71
N THR A 158 2.53 5.00 -17.03
CA THR A 158 3.02 4.73 -18.39
C THR A 158 3.04 3.24 -18.76
N GLN A 159 2.84 2.35 -17.78
CA GLN A 159 2.92 0.89 -17.98
C GLN A 159 1.56 0.30 -18.34
N SER A 160 1.57 -0.80 -19.10
CA SER A 160 0.34 -1.53 -19.40
C SER A 160 -0.26 -2.18 -18.15
N PHE A 161 -1.56 -2.48 -18.19
CA PHE A 161 -2.23 -3.24 -17.12
C PHE A 161 -1.54 -4.58 -16.85
N GLU A 162 -1.13 -5.29 -17.91
CA GLU A 162 -0.46 -6.57 -17.81
C GLU A 162 0.89 -6.46 -17.11
N THR A 163 1.67 -5.42 -17.41
CA THR A 163 2.96 -5.15 -16.76
C THR A 163 2.75 -4.81 -15.29
N VAL A 164 1.87 -3.86 -14.97
CA VAL A 164 1.59 -3.45 -13.58
C VAL A 164 1.06 -4.61 -12.74
N SER A 165 0.30 -5.52 -13.35
CA SER A 165 -0.28 -6.66 -12.63
C SER A 165 0.69 -7.81 -12.36
N LYS A 166 1.89 -7.80 -12.98
CA LYS A 166 2.87 -8.90 -12.88
C LYS A 166 4.24 -8.48 -12.40
N ALA A 167 4.72 -7.35 -12.88
CA ALA A 167 6.06 -6.84 -12.61
C ALA A 167 6.07 -5.30 -12.73
N PRO A 168 5.40 -4.57 -11.81
CA PRO A 168 5.36 -3.11 -11.83
C PRO A 168 6.76 -2.54 -11.65
N VAL A 169 7.12 -1.57 -12.48
CA VAL A 169 8.37 -0.84 -12.38
C VAL A 169 8.13 0.43 -11.59
N TRP A 170 8.60 0.44 -10.36
CA TRP A 170 8.51 1.57 -9.44
C TRP A 170 9.62 2.59 -9.73
N ALA A 171 9.54 3.77 -9.12
CA ALA A 171 10.63 4.72 -9.18
C ALA A 171 11.85 4.25 -8.37
N GLU A 172 13.00 4.82 -8.65
CA GLU A 172 14.22 4.62 -7.86
C GLU A 172 14.08 5.28 -6.48
N ILE A 173 14.60 4.61 -5.44
CA ILE A 173 14.58 5.11 -4.07
C ILE A 173 15.87 5.89 -3.84
N THR A 174 15.77 7.22 -3.83
CA THR A 174 16.90 8.15 -3.65
C THR A 174 16.61 9.13 -2.52
N ALA A 175 17.65 9.60 -1.83
CA ALA A 175 17.55 10.62 -0.79
C ALA A 175 17.11 11.99 -1.33
#